data_850fef21d92111ebcb7d74c0aaa50f03
#
_entry.id   850fef21d92111ebcb7d74c0aaa50f03
#
_cell.length_a   1.000
_cell.length_b   1.000
_cell.length_c   1.000
_cell.angle_alpha   90.00
_cell.angle_beta   90.00
_cell.angle_gamma   90.00
#
_symmetry.space_group_name_H-M   'P 1'
#
loop_
_entity.id
_entity.type
_entity.pdbx_description
1 polymer ?
#
loop_
_entity_poly.entity_id
_entity_poly.type
_entity_poly.pdbx_seq_one_letter_code
_entity_poly.pdbx_strand_id
1 'polypeptide(L)'
;MIECCEMRVLTFNFQLSTFNLIKDMEFRINTIEEALEDFREGKFLIVVDDEDRENEGDFIIAAEKITPEAVNFMLKNGRGVLCTPLPISRCKELELERQVSNNTSMLGTPFTVTIDYLEGCTTGVSIHDRAATIRALADPNVKPEAFGRPGHINPLYAQERGVLRRAGHTEASVDLARLAGLYPAAALIEIMNEDGTMARMPDLQLVAQKYGIKLITIKDLIAYRLKNESIVEKGEEAMLPTHYGTFKIIPFRQKSNGLEHVALVKGEWDKDEPVLVRVHSSCMTGDIFGSCRCECGEQLHKAMELVEKEGKGAIVYLNQEGRGIGLMDKIRAYKLQEEGLDTVDANLHLGYKADERDYGVGASILREIGITKMRLMSNNPVKRIGLEGYGLEIVENVPIEIEMNEHNEHYLKTKKERMGHTLHL
;
A
#
# COMPACT_ATOMS: atom_id res chain seq x y z
N MET A 1 18.70 42.07 -42.02
CA MET A 1 18.37 42.10 -40.57
C MET A 1 16.87 41.97 -40.28
N ILE A 2 15.99 42.18 -41.25
CA ILE A 2 14.52 42.09 -41.05
C ILE A 2 14.02 40.63 -41.23
N GLU A 3 14.58 39.83 -42.13
CA GLU A 3 14.16 38.42 -42.34
C GLU A 3 14.47 37.47 -41.14
N CYS A 4 15.49 37.78 -40.32
CA CYS A 4 15.82 36.93 -39.18
C CYS A 4 14.89 37.15 -37.97
N CYS A 5 14.16 38.27 -37.94
CA CYS A 5 13.20 38.60 -36.88
C CYS A 5 11.83 37.93 -37.14
N GLU A 6 11.40 37.89 -38.41
CA GLU A 6 10.11 37.25 -38.78
C GLU A 6 10.15 35.72 -38.61
N MET A 7 11.28 35.07 -38.92
CA MET A 7 11.43 33.63 -38.67
C MET A 7 11.40 33.23 -37.20
N ARG A 8 11.91 34.07 -36.29
CA ARG A 8 11.86 33.84 -34.85
C ARG A 8 10.45 34.06 -34.28
N VAL A 9 9.69 34.99 -34.80
CA VAL A 9 8.31 35.25 -34.39
C VAL A 9 7.38 34.13 -34.90
N LEU A 10 7.59 33.61 -36.10
CA LEU A 10 6.82 32.51 -36.66
C LEU A 10 7.10 31.18 -35.92
N THR A 11 8.36 30.89 -35.56
CA THR A 11 8.71 29.71 -34.74
C THR A 11 8.18 29.82 -33.31
N PHE A 12 8.18 31.01 -32.69
CA PHE A 12 7.63 31.23 -31.37
C PHE A 12 6.10 31.11 -31.34
N ASN A 13 5.40 31.64 -32.35
CA ASN A 13 3.96 31.48 -32.48
C ASN A 13 3.54 30.05 -32.84
N PHE A 14 4.36 29.31 -33.60
CA PHE A 14 4.10 27.88 -33.85
C PHE A 14 4.32 27.03 -32.62
N GLN A 15 5.32 27.32 -31.76
CA GLN A 15 5.52 26.67 -30.47
C GLN A 15 4.41 27.01 -29.46
N LEU A 16 3.92 28.26 -29.45
CA LEU A 16 2.78 28.65 -28.58
C LEU A 16 1.45 28.03 -29.06
N SER A 17 1.23 27.89 -30.36
CA SER A 17 0.03 27.26 -30.90
C SER A 17 0.02 25.73 -30.67
N THR A 18 1.15 25.07 -30.80
CA THR A 18 1.30 23.65 -30.45
C THR A 18 1.21 23.42 -28.94
N PHE A 19 1.73 24.32 -28.10
CA PHE A 19 1.59 24.25 -26.66
C PHE A 19 0.15 24.44 -26.17
N ASN A 20 -0.63 25.31 -26.83
CA ASN A 20 -2.04 25.49 -26.52
C ASN A 20 -2.92 24.36 -27.07
N LEU A 21 -2.58 23.74 -28.20
CA LEU A 21 -3.28 22.56 -28.73
C LEU A 21 -3.06 21.29 -27.86
N ILE A 22 -1.92 21.20 -27.17
CA ILE A 22 -1.63 20.10 -26.26
C ILE A 22 -2.41 20.26 -24.92
N LYS A 23 -2.75 21.50 -24.54
CA LYS A 23 -3.47 21.79 -23.29
C LYS A 23 -4.95 21.39 -23.33
N ASP A 24 -5.54 21.23 -24.52
CA ASP A 24 -6.94 20.86 -24.71
C ASP A 24 -7.16 19.35 -24.98
N MET A 25 -6.10 18.53 -25.02
CA MET A 25 -6.23 17.08 -25.04
C MET A 25 -6.34 16.57 -23.62
N GLU A 26 -7.51 16.07 -23.25
CA GLU A 26 -7.74 15.38 -21.99
C GLU A 26 -6.72 14.23 -21.84
N PHE A 27 -5.74 14.39 -20.93
CA PHE A 27 -4.70 13.37 -20.72
C PHE A 27 -5.31 12.14 -20.07
N ARG A 28 -5.24 11.00 -20.78
CA ARG A 28 -5.71 9.73 -20.24
C ARG A 28 -4.60 9.05 -19.43
N ILE A 29 -4.84 8.75 -18.15
CA ILE A 29 -4.04 7.83 -17.36
C ILE A 29 -4.13 6.43 -18.00
N ASN A 30 -3.00 5.77 -18.18
CA ASN A 30 -2.93 4.46 -18.81
C ASN A 30 -3.43 3.35 -17.90
N THR A 31 -3.90 2.25 -18.48
CA THR A 31 -4.26 1.05 -17.72
C THR A 31 -3.01 0.31 -17.24
N ILE A 32 -3.17 -0.51 -16.20
CA ILE A 32 -2.05 -1.32 -15.71
C ILE A 32 -1.62 -2.36 -16.74
N GLU A 33 -2.55 -2.93 -17.49
CA GLU A 33 -2.27 -3.87 -18.57
C GLU A 33 -1.37 -3.24 -19.65
N GLU A 34 -1.72 -2.03 -20.12
CA GLU A 34 -0.91 -1.27 -21.09
C GLU A 34 0.48 -0.98 -20.55
N ALA A 35 0.58 -0.61 -19.27
CA ALA A 35 1.85 -0.33 -18.61
C ALA A 35 2.73 -1.59 -18.49
N LEU A 36 2.15 -2.74 -18.14
CA LEU A 36 2.88 -4.00 -18.00
C LEU A 36 3.45 -4.49 -19.33
N GLU A 37 2.80 -4.21 -20.47
CA GLU A 37 3.34 -4.49 -21.81
C GLU A 37 4.63 -3.72 -22.04
N ASP A 38 4.60 -2.39 -21.87
CA ASP A 38 5.78 -1.55 -22.02
C ASP A 38 6.90 -1.90 -21.02
N PHE A 39 6.54 -2.19 -19.77
CA PHE A 39 7.51 -2.55 -18.74
C PHE A 39 8.24 -3.87 -19.06
N ARG A 40 7.54 -4.85 -19.63
CA ARG A 40 8.10 -6.12 -20.10
C ARG A 40 9.11 -5.92 -21.24
N GLU A 41 8.86 -4.94 -22.10
CA GLU A 41 9.75 -4.55 -23.18
C GLU A 41 10.97 -3.72 -22.70
N GLY A 42 11.03 -3.34 -21.43
CA GLY A 42 12.11 -2.53 -20.86
C GLY A 42 11.93 -1.04 -21.11
N LYS A 43 10.70 -0.58 -21.34
CA LYS A 43 10.37 0.85 -21.42
C LYS A 43 10.12 1.43 -20.04
N PHE A 44 10.24 2.75 -19.94
CA PHE A 44 9.92 3.49 -18.73
C PHE A 44 8.42 3.57 -18.49
N LEU A 45 8.07 3.64 -17.22
CA LEU A 45 6.77 4.12 -16.75
C LEU A 45 6.97 5.36 -15.88
N ILE A 46 5.95 6.22 -15.85
CA ILE A 46 5.77 7.21 -14.79
C ILE A 46 4.73 6.64 -13.84
N VAL A 47 5.10 6.49 -12.58
CA VAL A 47 4.21 6.00 -11.53
C VAL A 47 3.99 7.12 -10.53
N VAL A 48 2.72 7.41 -10.22
CA VAL A 48 2.33 8.52 -9.34
C VAL A 48 1.65 7.96 -8.10
N ASP A 49 2.02 8.45 -6.93
CA ASP A 49 1.36 8.09 -5.69
C ASP A 49 0.19 9.03 -5.32
N ASP A 50 -0.41 8.81 -4.16
CA ASP A 50 -1.57 9.55 -3.70
C ASP A 50 -1.21 10.98 -3.28
N GLU A 51 -2.14 11.94 -3.50
CA GLU A 51 -1.99 13.34 -3.12
C GLU A 51 -1.80 13.52 -1.60
N ASP A 52 -2.39 12.62 -0.81
CA ASP A 52 -2.29 12.61 0.66
C ASP A 52 -1.00 11.95 1.18
N ARG A 53 -0.12 11.41 0.27
CA ARG A 53 1.13 10.76 0.66
C ARG A 53 2.36 11.64 0.31
N GLU A 54 3.03 11.42 -0.81
CA GLU A 54 4.16 12.23 -1.32
C GLU A 54 3.68 13.19 -2.40
N ASN A 55 2.63 12.79 -3.13
CA ASN A 55 2.10 13.48 -4.31
C ASN A 55 3.21 13.69 -5.36
N GLU A 56 3.99 12.65 -5.62
CA GLU A 56 5.14 12.68 -6.50
C GLU A 56 5.01 11.65 -7.63
N GLY A 57 5.87 11.75 -8.63
CA GLY A 57 5.97 10.78 -9.70
C GLY A 57 7.40 10.36 -9.95
N ASP A 58 7.62 9.06 -10.16
CA ASP A 58 8.91 8.47 -10.43
C ASP A 58 8.97 7.90 -11.84
N PHE A 59 10.14 8.03 -12.50
CA PHE A 59 10.49 7.13 -13.60
C PHE A 59 10.88 5.78 -13.04
N ILE A 60 10.24 4.72 -13.55
CA ILE A 60 10.51 3.34 -13.15
C ILE A 60 10.79 2.49 -14.38
N ILE A 61 11.81 1.64 -14.30
CA ILE A 61 12.18 0.65 -15.34
C ILE A 61 12.63 -0.65 -14.67
N ALA A 62 12.36 -1.80 -15.29
CA ALA A 62 12.80 -3.09 -14.79
C ALA A 62 14.34 -3.17 -14.70
N ALA A 63 14.88 -3.62 -13.54
CA ALA A 63 16.32 -3.65 -13.31
C ALA A 63 17.07 -4.57 -14.29
N GLU A 64 16.49 -5.71 -14.68
CA GLU A 64 17.10 -6.62 -15.65
C GLU A 64 17.16 -6.06 -17.08
N LYS A 65 16.32 -5.04 -17.39
CA LYS A 65 16.25 -4.39 -18.70
C LYS A 65 17.02 -3.06 -18.77
N ILE A 66 17.59 -2.61 -17.65
CA ILE A 66 18.25 -1.30 -17.62
C ILE A 66 19.50 -1.25 -18.50
N THR A 67 19.68 -0.14 -19.21
CA THR A 67 20.86 0.14 -20.04
C THR A 67 21.58 1.39 -19.54
N PRO A 68 22.85 1.61 -19.93
CA PRO A 68 23.54 2.87 -19.62
C PRO A 68 22.78 4.10 -20.12
N GLU A 69 22.14 4.02 -21.29
CA GLU A 69 21.32 5.10 -21.86
C GLU A 69 20.08 5.38 -21.00
N ALA A 70 19.45 4.31 -20.46
CA ALA A 70 18.34 4.43 -19.53
C ALA A 70 18.77 5.12 -18.21
N VAL A 71 19.89 4.74 -17.64
CA VAL A 71 20.48 5.44 -16.47
C VAL A 71 20.73 6.92 -16.78
N ASN A 72 21.33 7.22 -17.95
CA ASN A 72 21.57 8.59 -18.36
C ASN A 72 20.27 9.40 -18.53
N PHE A 73 19.22 8.77 -19.08
CA PHE A 73 17.90 9.39 -19.21
C PHE A 73 17.31 9.72 -17.83
N MET A 74 17.33 8.76 -16.90
CA MET A 74 16.84 8.93 -15.52
C MET A 74 17.55 10.10 -14.83
N LEU A 75 18.88 10.13 -14.84
CA LEU A 75 19.68 11.19 -14.20
C LEU A 75 19.44 12.58 -14.78
N LYS A 76 19.25 12.66 -16.11
CA LYS A 76 19.03 13.96 -16.78
C LYS A 76 17.61 14.48 -16.61
N ASN A 77 16.62 13.61 -16.60
CA ASN A 77 15.21 14.00 -16.68
C ASN A 77 14.44 13.78 -15.37
N GLY A 78 14.89 12.84 -14.51
CA GLY A 78 14.35 12.65 -13.16
C GLY A 78 14.94 13.67 -12.19
N ARG A 79 16.26 13.69 -12.07
CA ARG A 79 17.05 14.57 -11.19
C ARG A 79 16.99 14.24 -9.68
N GLY A 80 16.19 13.25 -9.30
CA GLY A 80 16.07 12.76 -7.94
C GLY A 80 17.19 11.78 -7.54
N VAL A 81 16.93 10.87 -6.62
CA VAL A 81 17.88 9.88 -6.12
C VAL A 81 17.67 8.55 -6.84
N LEU A 82 18.68 8.09 -7.59
CA LEU A 82 18.60 6.80 -8.29
C LEU A 82 18.64 5.66 -7.28
N CYS A 83 17.55 4.92 -7.18
CA CYS A 83 17.35 3.82 -6.25
C CYS A 83 17.01 2.51 -6.97
N THR A 84 17.25 1.38 -6.28
CA THR A 84 16.92 0.04 -6.78
C THR A 84 16.11 -0.75 -5.76
N PRO A 85 14.77 -0.69 -5.85
CA PRO A 85 13.88 -1.52 -5.04
C PRO A 85 14.09 -3.01 -5.28
N LEU A 86 14.17 -3.78 -4.18
CA LEU A 86 14.38 -5.23 -4.17
C LEU A 86 13.45 -5.90 -3.14
N PRO A 87 13.06 -7.17 -3.35
CA PRO A 87 12.41 -7.96 -2.30
C PRO A 87 13.33 -8.12 -1.08
N ILE A 88 12.74 -8.21 0.12
CA ILE A 88 13.49 -8.46 1.37
C ILE A 88 14.33 -9.74 1.26
N SER A 89 13.82 -10.79 0.62
CA SER A 89 14.56 -12.05 0.38
C SER A 89 15.86 -11.79 -0.36
N ARG A 90 15.80 -11.00 -1.46
CA ARG A 90 16.99 -10.70 -2.26
C ARG A 90 18.00 -9.82 -1.49
N CYS A 91 17.50 -8.85 -0.72
CA CYS A 91 18.38 -8.06 0.13
C CYS A 91 19.12 -8.93 1.17
N LYS A 92 18.44 -9.93 1.76
CA LYS A 92 19.06 -10.89 2.68
C LYS A 92 20.08 -11.79 1.98
N GLU A 93 19.76 -12.31 0.79
CA GLU A 93 20.68 -13.13 -0.02
C GLU A 93 21.97 -12.38 -0.37
N LEU A 94 21.85 -11.07 -0.62
CA LEU A 94 22.98 -10.20 -0.95
C LEU A 94 23.61 -9.53 0.29
N GLU A 95 23.20 -9.89 1.50
CA GLU A 95 23.70 -9.32 2.76
C GLU A 95 23.67 -7.79 2.77
N LEU A 96 22.61 -7.21 2.20
CA LEU A 96 22.37 -5.77 2.21
C LEU A 96 21.72 -5.38 3.54
N GLU A 97 22.51 -4.86 4.45
CA GLU A 97 22.02 -4.36 5.73
C GLU A 97 21.28 -3.03 5.56
N ARG A 98 20.36 -2.74 6.47
CA ARG A 98 19.73 -1.41 6.54
C ARG A 98 20.78 -0.35 6.84
N GLN A 99 20.66 0.80 6.21
CA GLN A 99 21.57 1.92 6.39
C GLN A 99 21.62 2.41 7.85
N VAL A 100 20.50 2.30 8.55
CA VAL A 100 20.37 2.64 9.98
C VAL A 100 19.53 1.59 10.72
N SER A 101 19.89 1.31 11.97
CA SER A 101 19.14 0.41 12.84
C SER A 101 17.81 1.02 13.29
N ASN A 102 17.76 2.34 13.52
CA ASN A 102 16.55 3.09 13.86
C ASN A 102 16.27 4.11 12.77
N ASN A 103 15.24 3.85 11.96
CA ASN A 103 14.85 4.76 10.88
C ASN A 103 13.90 5.83 11.43
N THR A 104 14.37 7.07 11.44
CA THR A 104 13.63 8.27 11.90
C THR A 104 13.14 9.14 10.74
N SER A 105 13.26 8.68 9.48
CA SER A 105 12.76 9.44 8.34
C SER A 105 11.23 9.50 8.34
N MET A 106 10.67 10.63 7.92
CA MET A 106 9.23 10.92 7.99
C MET A 106 8.37 9.82 7.33
N LEU A 107 8.81 9.28 6.18
CA LEU A 107 8.09 8.24 5.43
C LEU A 107 8.66 6.83 5.63
N GLY A 108 9.70 6.71 6.46
CA GLY A 108 10.32 5.43 6.79
C GLY A 108 10.98 4.73 5.59
N THR A 109 11.51 5.51 4.61
CA THR A 109 12.14 4.96 3.40
C THR A 109 13.25 3.98 3.76
N PRO A 110 13.16 2.72 3.31
CA PRO A 110 13.97 1.63 3.83
C PRO A 110 15.29 1.47 3.07
N PHE A 111 16.16 2.47 3.12
CA PHE A 111 17.48 2.42 2.51
C PHE A 111 18.35 1.31 3.11
N THR A 112 19.13 0.66 2.23
CA THR A 112 20.24 -0.23 2.64
C THR A 112 21.57 0.52 2.53
N VAL A 113 22.67 -0.15 2.89
CA VAL A 113 24.02 0.29 2.54
C VAL A 113 24.10 0.45 1.02
N THR A 114 24.79 1.49 0.56
CA THR A 114 25.05 1.72 -0.87
C THR A 114 26.07 0.74 -1.40
N ILE A 115 25.98 0.38 -2.69
CA ILE A 115 26.82 -0.65 -3.29
C ILE A 115 27.26 -0.30 -4.71
N ASP A 116 28.33 -0.95 -5.17
CA ASP A 116 28.78 -0.99 -6.56
C ASP A 116 29.15 -2.44 -6.93
N TYR A 117 28.80 -2.86 -8.15
CA TYR A 117 29.25 -4.12 -8.71
C TYR A 117 30.73 -4.04 -9.08
N LEU A 118 31.53 -5.03 -8.64
CA LEU A 118 33.00 -4.97 -8.75
C LEU A 118 33.52 -5.44 -10.10
N GLU A 119 32.86 -6.44 -10.71
CA GLU A 119 33.33 -7.01 -11.96
C GLU A 119 33.08 -6.09 -13.16
N GLY A 120 34.14 -5.65 -13.82
CA GLY A 120 34.07 -4.79 -14.99
C GLY A 120 33.68 -3.34 -14.72
N CYS A 121 33.52 -2.96 -13.45
CA CYS A 121 33.28 -1.57 -13.05
C CYS A 121 34.59 -0.79 -12.85
N THR A 122 34.49 0.54 -13.02
CA THR A 122 35.62 1.45 -12.80
C THR A 122 35.53 2.10 -11.42
N THR A 123 34.90 3.31 -11.32
CA THR A 123 34.72 4.05 -10.07
C THR A 123 33.32 3.93 -9.49
N GLY A 124 32.41 3.21 -10.15
CA GLY A 124 31.02 3.04 -9.75
C GLY A 124 30.06 4.17 -10.17
N VAL A 125 30.57 5.36 -10.53
CA VAL A 125 29.76 6.55 -10.80
C VAL A 125 29.22 6.63 -12.22
N SER A 126 29.94 6.05 -13.20
CA SER A 126 29.55 6.15 -14.60
C SER A 126 28.18 5.52 -14.86
N ILE A 127 27.51 5.95 -15.95
CA ILE A 127 26.23 5.32 -16.36
C ILE A 127 26.39 3.84 -16.66
N HIS A 128 27.55 3.41 -17.13
CA HIS A 128 27.88 2.02 -17.39
C HIS A 128 28.00 1.21 -16.08
N ASP A 129 28.74 1.73 -15.11
CA ASP A 129 28.93 1.08 -13.80
C ASP A 129 27.62 0.98 -13.03
N ARG A 130 26.83 2.08 -13.02
CA ARG A 130 25.50 2.07 -12.36
C ARG A 130 24.53 1.10 -13.03
N ALA A 131 24.48 1.06 -14.36
CA ALA A 131 23.65 0.09 -15.07
C ALA A 131 24.10 -1.36 -14.82
N ALA A 132 25.41 -1.61 -14.73
CA ALA A 132 25.95 -2.92 -14.39
C ALA A 132 25.55 -3.33 -12.96
N THR A 133 25.66 -2.41 -11.99
CA THR A 133 25.28 -2.65 -10.59
C THR A 133 23.78 -2.95 -10.47
N ILE A 134 22.91 -2.18 -11.14
CA ILE A 134 21.46 -2.39 -11.10
C ILE A 134 21.08 -3.73 -11.73
N ARG A 135 21.68 -4.11 -12.88
CA ARG A 135 21.46 -5.45 -13.48
C ARG A 135 21.93 -6.59 -12.58
N ALA A 136 23.11 -6.45 -11.98
CA ALA A 136 23.66 -7.45 -11.07
C ALA A 136 22.77 -7.71 -9.86
N LEU A 137 22.08 -6.68 -9.34
CA LEU A 137 21.09 -6.82 -8.27
C LEU A 137 19.90 -7.70 -8.68
N ALA A 138 19.50 -7.66 -9.95
CA ALA A 138 18.41 -8.44 -10.52
C ALA A 138 18.84 -9.83 -11.03
N ASP A 139 20.12 -10.17 -11.01
CA ASP A 139 20.61 -11.49 -11.42
C ASP A 139 20.69 -12.42 -10.20
N PRO A 140 19.88 -13.51 -10.15
CA PRO A 140 19.86 -14.44 -9.02
C PRO A 140 21.17 -15.21 -8.82
N ASN A 141 22.04 -15.26 -9.84
CA ASN A 141 23.32 -15.95 -9.77
C ASN A 141 24.42 -15.12 -9.11
N VAL A 142 24.27 -13.81 -9.05
CA VAL A 142 25.25 -12.90 -8.45
C VAL A 142 25.20 -13.02 -6.93
N LYS A 143 26.39 -13.16 -6.32
CA LYS A 143 26.60 -13.39 -4.89
C LYS A 143 27.03 -12.10 -4.16
N PRO A 144 26.91 -12.04 -2.82
CA PRO A 144 27.27 -10.85 -2.02
C PRO A 144 28.68 -10.31 -2.27
N GLU A 145 29.64 -11.22 -2.50
CA GLU A 145 31.06 -10.90 -2.69
C GLU A 145 31.32 -10.11 -3.99
N ALA A 146 30.36 -10.13 -4.93
CA ALA A 146 30.45 -9.38 -6.17
C ALA A 146 30.22 -7.87 -5.99
N PHE A 147 29.81 -7.42 -4.79
CA PHE A 147 29.49 -6.04 -4.51
C PHE A 147 30.45 -5.38 -3.49
N GLY A 148 31.03 -4.24 -3.89
CA GLY A 148 31.71 -3.32 -2.97
C GLY A 148 30.70 -2.51 -2.13
N ARG A 149 31.05 -2.25 -0.89
CA ARG A 149 30.28 -1.47 0.09
C ARG A 149 31.20 -0.47 0.80
N PRO A 150 30.89 0.83 0.88
CA PRO A 150 29.78 1.53 0.22
C PRO A 150 30.01 1.70 -1.29
N GLY A 151 28.98 2.11 -2.03
CA GLY A 151 29.01 2.41 -3.45
C GLY A 151 28.08 3.55 -3.84
N HIS A 152 27.59 3.53 -5.11
CA HIS A 152 26.86 4.67 -5.69
C HIS A 152 25.40 4.31 -6.10
N ILE A 153 24.97 3.09 -5.92
CA ILE A 153 23.57 2.67 -6.07
C ILE A 153 22.94 2.49 -4.69
N ASN A 154 21.70 2.91 -4.57
CA ASN A 154 20.91 2.88 -3.34
C ASN A 154 19.85 1.77 -3.42
N PRO A 155 20.11 0.55 -2.92
CA PRO A 155 19.07 -0.46 -2.84
C PRO A 155 18.04 -0.11 -1.75
N LEU A 156 16.77 -0.49 -2.00
CA LEU A 156 15.67 -0.28 -1.08
C LEU A 156 14.98 -1.61 -0.76
N TYR A 157 14.58 -1.82 0.49
CA TYR A 157 13.73 -2.95 0.90
C TYR A 157 12.28 -2.70 0.50
N ALA A 158 11.75 -3.45 -0.45
CA ALA A 158 10.31 -3.47 -0.69
C ALA A 158 9.60 -4.35 0.35
N GLN A 159 8.50 -3.87 0.90
CA GLN A 159 7.69 -4.63 1.86
C GLN A 159 7.11 -5.88 1.20
N GLU A 160 7.04 -6.98 1.95
CA GLU A 160 6.31 -8.17 1.52
C GLU A 160 4.85 -7.79 1.22
N ARG A 161 4.27 -8.40 0.16
CA ARG A 161 2.96 -8.06 -0.41
C ARG A 161 2.91 -6.73 -1.20
N GLY A 162 4.03 -6.04 -1.35
CA GLY A 162 4.16 -4.88 -2.23
C GLY A 162 3.19 -3.74 -1.89
N VAL A 163 2.56 -3.14 -2.94
CA VAL A 163 1.62 -2.02 -2.77
C VAL A 163 0.40 -2.35 -1.91
N LEU A 164 0.05 -3.63 -1.76
CA LEU A 164 -1.02 -4.07 -0.85
C LEU A 164 -0.63 -3.99 0.64
N ARG A 165 0.64 -3.74 0.96
CA ARG A 165 1.12 -3.51 2.32
C ARG A 165 1.53 -2.05 2.54
N ARG A 166 2.20 -1.43 1.56
CA ARG A 166 2.64 -0.04 1.59
C ARG A 166 2.48 0.57 0.19
N ALA A 167 1.60 1.56 0.06
CA ALA A 167 1.28 2.22 -1.21
C ALA A 167 2.38 3.23 -1.61
N GLY A 168 3.62 2.76 -1.83
CA GLY A 168 4.78 3.56 -2.18
C GLY A 168 5.47 3.10 -3.47
N HIS A 169 6.26 3.99 -4.09
CA HIS A 169 6.99 3.75 -5.34
C HIS A 169 7.94 2.54 -5.23
N THR A 170 8.57 2.33 -4.06
CA THR A 170 9.43 1.17 -3.77
C THR A 170 8.69 -0.15 -4.00
N GLU A 171 7.50 -0.28 -3.42
CA GLU A 171 6.65 -1.46 -3.55
C GLU A 171 6.06 -1.59 -4.95
N ALA A 172 5.60 -0.46 -5.54
CA ALA A 172 5.07 -0.44 -6.90
C ALA A 172 6.08 -0.93 -7.93
N SER A 173 7.35 -0.54 -7.78
CA SER A 173 8.45 -0.97 -8.64
C SER A 173 8.64 -2.49 -8.68
N VAL A 174 8.68 -3.12 -7.52
CA VAL A 174 8.83 -4.58 -7.38
C VAL A 174 7.60 -5.32 -7.89
N ASP A 175 6.40 -4.80 -7.60
CA ASP A 175 5.15 -5.37 -8.07
C ASP A 175 5.02 -5.32 -9.60
N LEU A 176 5.35 -4.20 -10.23
CA LEU A 176 5.33 -4.07 -11.69
C LEU A 176 6.28 -5.06 -12.35
N ALA A 177 7.50 -5.22 -11.82
CA ALA A 177 8.46 -6.20 -12.32
C ALA A 177 7.89 -7.63 -12.21
N ARG A 178 7.35 -8.00 -11.05
CA ARG A 178 6.74 -9.32 -10.82
C ARG A 178 5.54 -9.57 -11.72
N LEU A 179 4.63 -8.61 -11.86
CA LEU A 179 3.44 -8.72 -12.71
C LEU A 179 3.78 -8.78 -14.20
N ALA A 180 4.88 -8.14 -14.62
CA ALA A 180 5.42 -8.24 -15.98
C ALA A 180 6.12 -9.58 -16.26
N GLY A 181 6.31 -10.45 -15.23
CA GLY A 181 7.02 -11.73 -15.37
C GLY A 181 8.54 -11.56 -15.44
N LEU A 182 9.07 -10.45 -14.94
CA LEU A 182 10.49 -10.14 -14.84
C LEU A 182 11.01 -10.42 -13.42
N TYR A 183 12.34 -10.38 -13.24
CA TYR A 183 12.89 -10.43 -11.88
C TYR A 183 12.32 -9.28 -11.02
N PRO A 184 11.87 -9.52 -9.78
CA PRO A 184 11.16 -8.53 -8.97
C PRO A 184 12.08 -7.43 -8.43
N ALA A 185 12.74 -6.72 -9.34
CA ALA A 185 13.62 -5.59 -9.07
C ALA A 185 13.44 -4.52 -10.15
N ALA A 186 13.58 -3.25 -9.78
CA ALA A 186 13.49 -2.14 -10.71
C ALA A 186 14.48 -1.03 -10.35
N ALA A 187 14.74 -0.11 -11.28
CA ALA A 187 15.34 1.17 -10.98
C ALA A 187 14.24 2.24 -10.93
N LEU A 188 14.30 3.12 -9.95
CA LEU A 188 13.43 4.29 -9.85
C LEU A 188 14.22 5.55 -9.58
N ILE A 189 13.65 6.69 -9.96
CA ILE A 189 14.16 8.03 -9.66
C ILE A 189 12.98 9.01 -9.67
N GLU A 190 12.93 9.89 -8.68
CA GLU A 190 11.91 10.92 -8.58
C GLU A 190 12.04 11.94 -9.71
N ILE A 191 10.90 12.51 -10.16
CA ILE A 191 10.85 13.51 -11.23
C ILE A 191 10.73 14.91 -10.61
N MET A 192 11.72 15.73 -10.90
CA MET A 192 11.79 17.14 -10.49
C MET A 192 11.63 18.07 -11.69
N ASN A 193 11.00 19.21 -11.47
CA ASN A 193 10.95 20.33 -12.40
C ASN A 193 12.34 20.97 -12.61
N GLU A 194 12.48 21.80 -13.63
CA GLU A 194 13.76 22.48 -13.94
C GLU A 194 14.21 23.46 -12.85
N ASP A 195 13.27 23.99 -12.09
CA ASP A 195 13.51 24.88 -10.96
C ASP A 195 13.89 24.15 -9.64
N GLY A 196 13.89 22.80 -9.67
CA GLY A 196 14.22 21.95 -8.52
C GLY A 196 13.04 21.61 -7.62
N THR A 197 11.83 22.05 -7.94
CA THR A 197 10.62 21.61 -7.24
C THR A 197 10.19 20.22 -7.71
N MET A 198 9.42 19.49 -6.87
CA MET A 198 8.90 18.17 -7.28
C MET A 198 7.82 18.33 -8.33
N ALA A 199 7.89 17.55 -9.41
CA ALA A 199 6.85 17.50 -10.43
C ALA A 199 5.56 16.89 -9.87
N ARG A 200 4.42 17.51 -10.13
CA ARG A 200 3.09 17.06 -9.73
C ARG A 200 2.30 16.58 -10.94
N MET A 201 1.11 16.01 -10.73
CA MET A 201 0.31 15.41 -11.80
C MET A 201 0.26 16.26 -13.10
N PRO A 202 0.02 17.58 -13.08
CA PRO A 202 0.02 18.39 -14.32
C PRO A 202 1.38 18.39 -15.04
N ASP A 203 2.50 18.47 -14.30
CA ASP A 203 3.84 18.46 -14.86
C ASP A 203 4.20 17.07 -15.40
N LEU A 204 3.83 16.02 -14.64
CA LEU A 204 4.06 14.62 -15.01
C LEU A 204 3.32 14.21 -16.28
N GLN A 205 2.12 14.74 -16.51
CA GLN A 205 1.39 14.56 -17.77
C GLN A 205 2.15 15.17 -18.97
N LEU A 206 2.73 16.34 -18.79
CA LEU A 206 3.56 16.97 -19.83
C LEU A 206 4.84 16.17 -20.10
N VAL A 207 5.48 15.64 -19.04
CA VAL A 207 6.66 14.77 -19.16
C VAL A 207 6.29 13.47 -19.89
N ALA A 208 5.17 12.85 -19.53
CA ALA A 208 4.65 11.64 -20.17
C ALA A 208 4.42 11.85 -21.67
N GLN A 209 3.76 12.94 -22.06
CA GLN A 209 3.53 13.31 -23.45
C GLN A 209 4.84 13.59 -24.21
N LYS A 210 5.74 14.37 -23.59
CA LYS A 210 7.02 14.75 -24.20
C LYS A 210 7.88 13.55 -24.58
N TYR A 211 7.88 12.51 -23.77
CA TYR A 211 8.73 11.33 -23.96
C TYR A 211 7.98 10.10 -24.46
N GLY A 212 6.64 10.17 -24.61
CA GLY A 212 5.80 9.03 -24.99
C GLY A 212 5.81 7.91 -23.94
N ILE A 213 5.92 8.26 -22.65
CA ILE A 213 5.98 7.33 -21.53
C ILE A 213 4.58 7.17 -20.93
N LYS A 214 4.16 5.94 -20.66
CA LYS A 214 2.89 5.65 -20.01
C LYS A 214 2.92 6.08 -18.54
N LEU A 215 1.81 6.70 -18.09
CA LEU A 215 1.62 7.17 -16.73
C LEU A 215 0.50 6.36 -16.06
N ILE A 216 0.78 5.82 -14.90
CA ILE A 216 -0.16 5.07 -14.05
C ILE A 216 -0.14 5.60 -12.62
N THR A 217 -1.15 5.23 -11.82
CA THR A 217 -1.19 5.53 -10.40
C THR A 217 -0.97 4.27 -9.53
N ILE A 218 -0.41 4.44 -8.35
CA ILE A 218 -0.31 3.35 -7.36
C ILE A 218 -1.71 2.89 -6.95
N LYS A 219 -2.68 3.78 -6.90
CA LYS A 219 -4.09 3.46 -6.63
C LYS A 219 -4.66 2.47 -7.65
N ASP A 220 -4.41 2.69 -8.94
CA ASP A 220 -4.86 1.78 -10.00
C ASP A 220 -4.12 0.45 -9.94
N LEU A 221 -2.82 0.44 -9.59
CA LEU A 221 -2.05 -0.78 -9.39
C LEU A 221 -2.58 -1.60 -8.20
N ILE A 222 -2.96 -0.97 -7.09
CA ILE A 222 -3.64 -1.63 -5.96
C ILE A 222 -4.96 -2.26 -6.43
N ALA A 223 -5.79 -1.49 -7.13
CA ALA A 223 -7.08 -1.97 -7.64
C ALA A 223 -6.91 -3.16 -8.60
N TYR A 224 -5.91 -3.08 -9.50
CA TYR A 224 -5.55 -4.16 -10.42
C TYR A 224 -5.14 -5.43 -9.68
N ARG A 225 -4.24 -5.32 -8.69
CA ARG A 225 -3.79 -6.46 -7.90
C ARG A 225 -4.91 -7.10 -7.09
N LEU A 226 -5.75 -6.27 -6.46
CA LEU A 226 -6.93 -6.74 -5.72
C LEU A 226 -7.96 -7.44 -6.63
N LYS A 227 -8.06 -7.01 -7.89
CA LYS A 227 -8.94 -7.66 -8.87
C LYS A 227 -8.39 -9.01 -9.35
N ASN A 228 -7.08 -9.11 -9.54
CA ASN A 228 -6.44 -10.26 -10.19
C ASN A 228 -5.73 -11.21 -9.22
N GLU A 229 -5.44 -10.78 -7.99
CA GLU A 229 -4.76 -11.59 -6.97
C GLU A 229 -5.66 -11.75 -5.75
N SER A 230 -6.04 -12.97 -5.40
CA SER A 230 -6.61 -13.25 -4.09
C SER A 230 -5.48 -13.51 -3.08
N ILE A 231 -5.42 -12.68 -2.03
CA ILE A 231 -4.44 -12.83 -0.93
C ILE A 231 -4.90 -13.81 0.15
N VAL A 232 -6.11 -14.34 -0.02
CA VAL A 232 -6.70 -15.36 0.86
C VAL A 232 -7.07 -16.60 0.06
N GLU A 233 -7.12 -17.73 0.73
CA GLU A 233 -7.63 -19.00 0.24
C GLU A 233 -8.94 -19.27 0.97
N LYS A 234 -10.04 -19.45 0.21
CA LYS A 234 -11.36 -19.76 0.76
C LYS A 234 -11.42 -21.25 1.10
N GLY A 235 -11.86 -21.59 2.31
CA GLY A 235 -12.13 -22.96 2.74
C GLY A 235 -13.57 -23.39 2.49
N GLU A 236 -13.92 -24.57 3.03
CA GLU A 236 -15.27 -25.13 2.96
C GLU A 236 -16.25 -24.31 3.79
N GLU A 237 -17.49 -24.20 3.33
CA GLU A 237 -18.54 -23.47 4.01
C GLU A 237 -19.51 -24.41 4.74
N ALA A 238 -20.01 -24.00 5.89
CA ALA A 238 -20.96 -24.77 6.68
C ALA A 238 -22.01 -23.85 7.34
N MET A 239 -23.11 -24.43 7.77
CA MET A 239 -24.12 -23.72 8.56
C MET A 239 -23.74 -23.73 10.03
N LEU A 240 -23.76 -22.56 10.65
CA LEU A 240 -23.44 -22.34 12.07
C LEU A 240 -24.66 -21.75 12.80
N PRO A 241 -25.44 -22.58 13.53
CA PRO A 241 -26.43 -22.07 14.46
C PRO A 241 -25.75 -21.40 15.65
N THR A 242 -26.19 -20.20 16.03
CA THR A 242 -25.70 -19.44 17.19
C THR A 242 -26.86 -18.90 18.01
N HIS A 243 -26.57 -18.35 19.19
CA HIS A 243 -27.59 -17.66 20.01
C HIS A 243 -28.16 -16.39 19.33
N TYR A 244 -27.43 -15.85 18.34
CA TYR A 244 -27.76 -14.60 17.63
C TYR A 244 -28.34 -14.85 16.23
N GLY A 245 -28.55 -16.09 15.84
CA GLY A 245 -29.08 -16.50 14.55
C GLY A 245 -28.26 -17.61 13.88
N THR A 246 -28.72 -18.02 12.70
CA THR A 246 -28.02 -19.04 11.89
C THR A 246 -27.30 -18.37 10.74
N PHE A 247 -26.00 -18.59 10.63
CA PHE A 247 -25.12 -18.01 9.63
C PHE A 247 -24.43 -19.11 8.82
N LYS A 248 -24.05 -18.82 7.59
CA LYS A 248 -23.07 -19.59 6.84
C LYS A 248 -21.68 -19.14 7.34
N ILE A 249 -20.87 -20.05 7.86
CA ILE A 249 -19.48 -19.81 8.25
C ILE A 249 -18.56 -20.21 7.12
N ILE A 250 -17.62 -19.32 6.77
CA ILE A 250 -16.66 -19.52 5.69
C ILE A 250 -15.27 -19.18 6.25
N PRO A 251 -14.36 -20.15 6.41
CA PRO A 251 -12.98 -19.87 6.79
C PRO A 251 -12.16 -19.39 5.61
N PHE A 252 -11.19 -18.54 5.88
CA PHE A 252 -10.23 -18.01 4.92
C PHE A 252 -8.82 -18.10 5.51
N ARG A 253 -7.86 -18.62 4.72
CA ARG A 253 -6.46 -18.64 5.10
C ARG A 253 -5.71 -17.54 4.38
N GLN A 254 -5.01 -16.69 5.11
CA GLN A 254 -4.13 -15.68 4.52
C GLN A 254 -2.88 -16.35 3.95
N LYS A 255 -2.65 -16.21 2.65
CA LYS A 255 -1.56 -16.92 1.92
C LYS A 255 -0.15 -16.54 2.39
N SER A 256 0.05 -15.32 2.92
CA SER A 256 1.36 -14.80 3.30
C SER A 256 1.90 -15.32 4.64
N ASN A 257 1.01 -15.65 5.60
CA ASN A 257 1.41 -16.01 6.97
C ASN A 257 0.62 -17.21 7.54
N GLY A 258 -0.32 -17.76 6.78
CA GLY A 258 -1.15 -18.89 7.18
C GLY A 258 -2.21 -18.59 8.23
N LEU A 259 -2.41 -17.32 8.64
CA LEU A 259 -3.45 -16.96 9.59
C LEU A 259 -4.83 -17.25 9.03
N GLU A 260 -5.71 -17.76 9.88
CA GLU A 260 -7.08 -18.10 9.54
C GLU A 260 -8.04 -17.03 10.02
N HIS A 261 -8.95 -16.65 9.15
CA HIS A 261 -9.99 -15.64 9.35
C HIS A 261 -11.35 -16.28 9.04
N VAL A 262 -12.44 -15.64 9.45
CA VAL A 262 -13.77 -16.19 9.24
C VAL A 262 -14.70 -15.12 8.70
N ALA A 263 -15.55 -15.47 7.73
CA ALA A 263 -16.75 -14.71 7.41
C ALA A 263 -18.00 -15.46 7.89
N LEU A 264 -18.88 -14.76 8.61
CA LEU A 264 -20.25 -15.18 8.89
C LEU A 264 -21.16 -14.45 7.93
N VAL A 265 -21.88 -15.21 7.13
CA VAL A 265 -22.70 -14.70 6.02
C VAL A 265 -24.16 -15.10 6.24
N LYS A 266 -25.09 -14.17 6.01
CA LYS A 266 -26.52 -14.42 6.00
C LYS A 266 -27.16 -13.84 4.75
N GLY A 267 -28.09 -14.62 4.15
CA GLY A 267 -28.77 -14.24 2.92
C GLY A 267 -27.88 -14.27 1.68
N GLU A 268 -28.38 -13.72 0.60
CA GLU A 268 -27.73 -13.58 -0.70
C GLU A 268 -27.90 -12.14 -1.18
N TRP A 269 -27.03 -11.66 -2.05
CA TRP A 269 -27.08 -10.32 -2.60
C TRP A 269 -26.73 -10.30 -4.09
N ASP A 270 -27.28 -9.32 -4.79
CA ASP A 270 -26.95 -9.05 -6.18
C ASP A 270 -25.60 -8.30 -6.29
N LYS A 271 -25.02 -8.37 -7.50
CA LYS A 271 -23.82 -7.60 -7.81
C LYS A 271 -24.09 -6.09 -7.61
N ASP A 272 -23.18 -5.41 -6.93
CA ASP A 272 -23.26 -3.97 -6.60
C ASP A 272 -24.39 -3.58 -5.63
N GLU A 273 -25.09 -4.53 -5.01
CA GLU A 273 -26.03 -4.26 -3.93
C GLU A 273 -25.27 -3.85 -2.66
N PRO A 274 -25.71 -2.76 -1.96
CA PRO A 274 -25.13 -2.38 -0.67
C PRO A 274 -25.49 -3.40 0.43
N VAL A 275 -24.48 -4.09 0.96
CA VAL A 275 -24.64 -5.14 1.98
C VAL A 275 -24.26 -4.61 3.36
N LEU A 276 -25.03 -4.99 4.41
CA LEU A 276 -24.66 -4.67 5.80
C LEU A 276 -23.44 -5.48 6.22
N VAL A 277 -22.35 -4.80 6.60
CA VAL A 277 -21.05 -5.43 6.88
C VAL A 277 -20.46 -4.98 8.21
N ARG A 278 -19.95 -5.93 8.98
CA ARG A 278 -19.01 -5.69 10.08
C ARG A 278 -17.66 -6.33 9.77
N VAL A 279 -16.59 -5.54 9.82
CA VAL A 279 -15.22 -6.07 9.86
C VAL A 279 -14.77 -5.99 11.32
N HIS A 280 -14.60 -7.14 11.97
CA HIS A 280 -14.27 -7.28 13.38
C HIS A 280 -12.86 -7.86 13.51
N SER A 281 -11.97 -7.19 14.25
CA SER A 281 -10.66 -7.75 14.61
C SER A 281 -10.78 -8.49 15.93
N SER A 282 -10.24 -9.69 16.00
CA SER A 282 -10.31 -10.55 17.19
C SER A 282 -9.87 -9.83 18.46
N CYS A 283 -10.57 -10.10 19.52
CA CYS A 283 -10.28 -9.62 20.86
C CYS A 283 -10.61 -10.75 21.85
N MET A 284 -9.68 -11.67 22.08
CA MET A 284 -9.90 -12.83 22.92
C MET A 284 -10.48 -12.47 24.29
N THR A 285 -9.99 -11.39 24.89
CA THR A 285 -10.48 -10.93 26.21
C THR A 285 -11.92 -10.45 26.17
N GLY A 286 -12.33 -9.73 25.13
CA GLY A 286 -13.71 -9.24 24.96
C GLY A 286 -14.64 -10.29 24.37
N ASP A 287 -14.23 -10.93 23.26
CA ASP A 287 -15.10 -11.80 22.47
C ASP A 287 -15.37 -13.14 23.17
N ILE A 288 -14.39 -13.68 23.93
CA ILE A 288 -14.49 -14.99 24.57
C ILE A 288 -14.72 -14.85 26.08
N PHE A 289 -13.94 -13.99 26.75
CA PHE A 289 -13.97 -13.88 28.21
C PHE A 289 -14.91 -12.78 28.73
N GLY A 290 -15.56 -12.01 27.86
CA GLY A 290 -16.50 -10.96 28.25
C GLY A 290 -15.87 -9.85 29.08
N SER A 291 -14.62 -9.45 28.74
CA SER A 291 -13.91 -8.39 29.45
C SER A 291 -14.64 -7.05 29.37
N CYS A 292 -14.89 -6.43 30.52
CA CYS A 292 -15.48 -5.10 30.63
C CYS A 292 -14.50 -3.96 30.29
N ARG A 293 -13.22 -4.24 30.01
CA ARG A 293 -12.23 -3.21 29.61
C ARG A 293 -12.45 -2.69 28.19
N CYS A 294 -13.26 -3.36 27.38
CA CYS A 294 -13.57 -2.96 26.00
C CYS A 294 -15.00 -3.37 25.63
N GLU A 295 -15.50 -2.84 24.53
CA GLU A 295 -16.82 -3.17 23.99
C GLU A 295 -16.79 -4.22 22.86
N CYS A 296 -15.66 -4.94 22.65
CA CYS A 296 -15.47 -5.78 21.46
C CYS A 296 -16.50 -6.91 21.36
N GLY A 297 -16.66 -7.73 22.40
CA GLY A 297 -17.63 -8.84 22.41
C GLY A 297 -19.07 -8.37 22.20
N GLU A 298 -19.48 -7.32 22.91
CA GLU A 298 -20.84 -6.75 22.78
C GLU A 298 -21.07 -6.19 21.36
N GLN A 299 -20.08 -5.53 20.75
CA GLN A 299 -20.14 -5.09 19.35
C GLN A 299 -20.26 -6.25 18.37
N LEU A 300 -19.56 -7.37 18.62
CA LEU A 300 -19.67 -8.57 17.79
C LEU A 300 -21.08 -9.14 17.86
N HIS A 301 -21.61 -9.33 19.07
CA HIS A 301 -22.95 -9.87 19.29
C HIS A 301 -24.02 -8.97 18.67
N LYS A 302 -23.94 -7.65 18.89
CA LYS A 302 -24.87 -6.67 18.32
C LYS A 302 -24.82 -6.67 16.79
N ALA A 303 -23.61 -6.83 16.19
CA ALA A 303 -23.49 -6.94 14.73
C ALA A 303 -24.17 -8.20 14.20
N MET A 304 -24.05 -9.34 14.90
CA MET A 304 -24.74 -10.58 14.55
C MET A 304 -26.26 -10.42 14.63
N GLU A 305 -26.79 -9.78 15.67
CA GLU A 305 -28.22 -9.49 15.82
C GLU A 305 -28.75 -8.58 14.72
N LEU A 306 -27.98 -7.53 14.36
CA LEU A 306 -28.37 -6.61 13.28
C LEU A 306 -28.45 -7.33 11.93
N VAL A 307 -27.44 -8.16 11.61
CA VAL A 307 -27.43 -8.95 10.37
C VAL A 307 -28.56 -10.00 10.35
N GLU A 308 -28.83 -10.64 11.50
CA GLU A 308 -29.96 -11.56 11.64
C GLU A 308 -31.29 -10.86 11.39
N LYS A 309 -31.50 -9.69 12.01
CA LYS A 309 -32.72 -8.89 11.89
C LYS A 309 -32.94 -8.39 10.46
N GLU A 310 -31.85 -7.98 9.77
CA GLU A 310 -31.92 -7.55 8.38
C GLU A 310 -32.14 -8.72 7.42
N GLY A 311 -31.77 -9.95 7.84
CA GLY A 311 -31.88 -11.18 7.03
C GLY A 311 -30.81 -11.27 5.94
N LYS A 312 -29.92 -10.27 5.80
CA LYS A 312 -28.89 -10.17 4.78
C LYS A 312 -27.69 -9.38 5.33
N GLY A 313 -26.48 -9.95 5.22
CA GLY A 313 -25.25 -9.26 5.63
C GLY A 313 -24.08 -10.19 5.92
N ALA A 314 -22.95 -9.59 6.25
CA ALA A 314 -21.72 -10.33 6.54
C ALA A 314 -20.94 -9.74 7.74
N ILE A 315 -20.32 -10.63 8.52
CA ILE A 315 -19.36 -10.27 9.56
C ILE A 315 -18.04 -10.93 9.20
N VAL A 316 -17.02 -10.12 8.92
CA VAL A 316 -15.66 -10.60 8.68
C VAL A 316 -14.88 -10.52 9.98
N TYR A 317 -14.57 -11.68 10.56
CA TYR A 317 -13.82 -11.82 11.81
C TYR A 317 -12.35 -12.06 11.46
N LEU A 318 -11.51 -11.05 11.73
CA LEU A 318 -10.08 -11.08 11.42
C LEU A 318 -9.27 -11.49 12.64
N ASN A 319 -8.44 -12.50 12.49
CA ASN A 319 -7.49 -12.90 13.52
C ASN A 319 -6.31 -11.91 13.59
N GLN A 320 -6.57 -10.74 14.18
CA GLN A 320 -5.63 -9.61 14.33
C GLN A 320 -5.74 -9.05 15.76
N GLU A 321 -5.41 -9.88 16.75
CA GLU A 321 -5.50 -9.58 18.17
C GLU A 321 -4.70 -8.32 18.55
N GLY A 322 -5.24 -7.53 19.48
CA GLY A 322 -4.57 -6.34 19.98
C GLY A 322 -4.30 -5.26 18.93
N ARG A 323 -5.13 -5.14 17.88
CA ARG A 323 -4.89 -4.28 16.70
C ARG A 323 -3.65 -4.69 15.90
N GLY A 324 -3.36 -5.98 15.85
CA GLY A 324 -2.23 -6.54 15.08
C GLY A 324 -0.96 -6.80 15.90
N ILE A 325 -0.88 -6.36 17.17
CA ILE A 325 0.31 -6.58 18.02
C ILE A 325 0.33 -7.95 18.70
N GLY A 326 -0.78 -8.69 18.65
CA GLY A 326 -0.93 -10.00 19.27
C GLY A 326 -1.32 -9.95 20.76
N LEU A 327 -1.67 -11.13 21.31
CA LEU A 327 -2.18 -11.24 22.68
C LEU A 327 -1.11 -10.88 23.74
N MET A 328 0.12 -11.33 23.55
CA MET A 328 1.19 -11.11 24.54
C MET A 328 1.46 -9.61 24.75
N ASP A 329 1.62 -8.86 23.68
CA ASP A 329 1.91 -7.43 23.76
C ASP A 329 0.67 -6.61 24.13
N LYS A 330 -0.53 -7.09 23.79
CA LYS A 330 -1.78 -6.53 24.32
C LYS A 330 -1.86 -6.62 25.85
N ILE A 331 -1.46 -7.75 26.45
CA ILE A 331 -1.44 -7.89 27.92
C ILE A 331 -0.35 -7.00 28.56
N ARG A 332 0.80 -6.85 27.88
CA ARG A 332 1.82 -5.87 28.30
C ARG A 332 1.28 -4.43 28.25
N ALA A 333 0.55 -4.08 27.18
CA ALA A 333 -0.11 -2.78 27.09
C ALA A 333 -1.13 -2.57 28.21
N TYR A 334 -1.91 -3.61 28.59
CA TYR A 334 -2.81 -3.53 29.76
C TYR A 334 -2.05 -3.24 31.06
N LYS A 335 -0.87 -3.82 31.25
CA LYS A 335 -0.05 -3.54 32.43
C LYS A 335 0.43 -2.09 32.46
N LEU A 336 0.88 -1.56 31.32
CA LEU A 336 1.25 -0.15 31.20
C LEU A 336 0.07 0.80 31.42
N GLN A 337 -1.15 0.41 31.01
CA GLN A 337 -2.37 1.18 31.30
C GLN A 337 -2.73 1.19 32.78
N GLU A 338 -2.47 0.10 33.51
CA GLU A 338 -2.61 0.06 34.99
C GLU A 338 -1.62 0.98 35.69
N GLU A 339 -0.49 1.30 35.02
CA GLU A 339 0.54 2.23 35.47
C GLU A 339 0.25 3.69 35.04
N GLY A 340 -0.86 3.94 34.33
CA GLY A 340 -1.38 5.28 34.02
C GLY A 340 -1.19 5.74 32.57
N LEU A 341 -0.63 4.92 31.66
CA LEU A 341 -0.59 5.25 30.23
C LEU A 341 -1.97 5.05 29.59
N ASP A 342 -2.26 5.81 28.52
CA ASP A 342 -3.40 5.48 27.69
C ASP A 342 -3.08 4.38 26.65
N THR A 343 -4.10 3.94 25.89
CA THR A 343 -3.95 2.85 24.91
C THR A 343 -2.95 3.19 23.79
N VAL A 344 -2.89 4.44 23.35
CA VAL A 344 -1.99 4.89 22.28
C VAL A 344 -0.55 4.93 22.80
N ASP A 345 -0.35 5.56 23.95
CA ASP A 345 0.98 5.71 24.56
C ASP A 345 1.55 4.36 25.00
N ALA A 346 0.72 3.43 25.47
CA ALA A 346 1.13 2.06 25.79
C ALA A 346 1.65 1.31 24.55
N ASN A 347 0.97 1.44 23.39
CA ASN A 347 1.44 0.84 22.15
C ASN A 347 2.74 1.47 21.63
N LEU A 348 2.85 2.80 21.67
CA LEU A 348 4.07 3.52 21.30
C LEU A 348 5.26 3.14 22.18
N HIS A 349 5.03 2.99 23.49
CA HIS A 349 6.04 2.55 24.45
C HIS A 349 6.58 1.14 24.12
N LEU A 350 5.74 0.27 23.60
CA LEU A 350 6.11 -1.08 23.16
C LEU A 350 6.74 -1.10 21.75
N GLY A 351 6.88 0.06 21.07
CA GLY A 351 7.48 0.18 19.74
C GLY A 351 6.52 -0.07 18.58
N TYR A 352 5.22 -0.08 18.82
CA TYR A 352 4.18 -0.25 17.80
C TYR A 352 3.53 1.07 17.42
N LYS A 353 2.91 1.11 16.23
CA LYS A 353 2.00 2.21 15.87
C LYS A 353 0.69 2.10 16.67
N ALA A 354 -0.11 3.15 16.64
CA ALA A 354 -1.44 3.15 17.26
C ALA A 354 -2.37 2.06 16.66
N ASP A 355 -2.16 1.70 15.39
CA ASP A 355 -2.91 0.67 14.66
C ASP A 355 -2.00 -0.05 13.67
N GLU A 356 -1.77 -1.36 13.88
CA GLU A 356 -0.96 -2.25 13.03
C GLU A 356 -1.84 -3.20 12.19
N ARG A 357 -3.16 -3.00 12.14
CA ARG A 357 -4.07 -3.89 11.42
C ARG A 357 -3.86 -3.82 9.90
N ASP A 358 -3.99 -4.99 9.28
CA ASP A 358 -3.99 -5.14 7.83
C ASP A 358 -5.45 -5.17 7.31
N TYR A 359 -5.90 -4.05 6.77
CA TYR A 359 -7.26 -3.93 6.21
C TYR A 359 -7.42 -4.64 4.86
N GLY A 360 -6.33 -4.90 4.14
CA GLY A 360 -6.33 -5.59 2.85
C GLY A 360 -6.87 -7.02 2.91
N VAL A 361 -6.63 -7.71 4.02
CA VAL A 361 -7.19 -9.06 4.24
C VAL A 361 -8.71 -9.00 4.34
N GLY A 362 -9.25 -8.07 5.12
CA GLY A 362 -10.69 -7.87 5.25
C GLY A 362 -11.34 -7.51 3.91
N ALA A 363 -10.72 -6.62 3.15
CA ALA A 363 -11.18 -6.24 1.81
C ALA A 363 -11.17 -7.43 0.84
N SER A 364 -10.11 -8.25 0.86
CA SER A 364 -10.00 -9.44 0.03
C SER A 364 -11.09 -10.47 0.36
N ILE A 365 -11.37 -10.72 1.65
CA ILE A 365 -12.45 -11.61 2.09
C ILE A 365 -13.81 -11.09 1.62
N LEU A 366 -14.08 -9.79 1.76
CA LEU A 366 -15.34 -9.18 1.32
C LEU A 366 -15.55 -9.38 -0.20
N ARG A 367 -14.51 -9.20 -0.99
CA ARG A 367 -14.57 -9.43 -2.45
C ARG A 367 -14.78 -10.90 -2.80
N GLU A 368 -14.12 -11.82 -2.10
CA GLU A 368 -14.30 -13.28 -2.29
C GLU A 368 -15.72 -13.75 -2.00
N ILE A 369 -16.44 -13.07 -1.08
CA ILE A 369 -17.87 -13.34 -0.83
C ILE A 369 -18.80 -12.47 -1.68
N GLY A 370 -18.26 -11.73 -2.69
CA GLY A 370 -19.03 -10.98 -3.67
C GLY A 370 -19.49 -9.59 -3.22
N ILE A 371 -18.92 -9.01 -2.15
CA ILE A 371 -19.29 -7.68 -1.66
C ILE A 371 -18.31 -6.64 -2.24
N THR A 372 -18.84 -5.66 -2.99
CA THR A 372 -18.12 -4.51 -3.54
C THR A 372 -18.65 -3.20 -2.96
N LYS A 373 -19.94 -3.15 -2.60
CA LYS A 373 -20.60 -2.01 -1.94
C LYS A 373 -21.14 -2.44 -0.59
N MET A 374 -20.98 -1.57 0.41
CA MET A 374 -21.38 -1.93 1.76
C MET A 374 -21.95 -0.78 2.57
N ARG A 375 -22.82 -1.14 3.52
CA ARG A 375 -23.24 -0.35 4.67
C ARG A 375 -22.37 -0.83 5.85
N LEU A 376 -21.33 -0.06 6.19
CA LEU A 376 -20.31 -0.48 7.14
C LEU A 376 -20.70 -0.19 8.58
N MET A 377 -20.82 -1.21 9.42
CA MET A 377 -20.99 -1.06 10.88
C MET A 377 -19.65 -0.70 11.51
N SER A 378 -19.41 0.62 11.71
CA SER A 378 -18.15 1.09 12.30
C SER A 378 -18.30 2.50 12.90
N ASN A 379 -17.59 2.76 14.01
CA ASN A 379 -17.42 4.09 14.58
C ASN A 379 -15.98 4.61 14.36
N ASN A 380 -15.15 3.87 13.58
CA ASN A 380 -13.74 4.18 13.34
C ASN A 380 -13.52 4.70 11.92
N PRO A 381 -13.19 6.01 11.73
CA PRO A 381 -12.96 6.60 10.41
C PRO A 381 -11.73 6.02 9.69
N VAL A 382 -10.67 5.65 10.42
CA VAL A 382 -9.44 5.05 9.82
C VAL A 382 -9.76 3.70 9.17
N LYS A 383 -10.65 2.90 9.79
CA LYS A 383 -11.10 1.64 9.22
C LYS A 383 -11.84 1.82 7.90
N ARG A 384 -12.65 2.89 7.81
CA ARG A 384 -13.37 3.27 6.61
C ARG A 384 -12.40 3.60 5.46
N ILE A 385 -11.48 4.53 5.68
CA ILE A 385 -10.45 4.92 4.70
C ILE A 385 -9.63 3.70 4.27
N GLY A 386 -9.25 2.85 5.22
CA GLY A 386 -8.52 1.63 4.94
C GLY A 386 -9.23 0.67 3.97
N LEU A 387 -10.55 0.51 4.08
CA LEU A 387 -11.33 -0.36 3.17
C LEU A 387 -11.58 0.30 1.80
N GLU A 388 -11.89 1.60 1.76
CA GLU A 388 -12.07 2.37 0.52
C GLU A 388 -10.79 2.36 -0.34
N GLY A 389 -9.61 2.46 0.29
CA GLY A 389 -8.32 2.35 -0.38
C GLY A 389 -8.08 1.01 -1.11
N TYR A 390 -8.86 -0.03 -0.78
CA TYR A 390 -8.83 -1.33 -1.46
C TYR A 390 -9.97 -1.52 -2.49
N GLY A 391 -10.61 -0.43 -2.92
CA GLY A 391 -11.61 -0.44 -3.99
C GLY A 391 -12.98 -0.98 -3.57
N LEU A 392 -13.31 -0.91 -2.28
CA LEU A 392 -14.64 -1.17 -1.75
C LEU A 392 -15.38 0.15 -1.59
N GLU A 393 -16.65 0.20 -1.98
CA GLU A 393 -17.50 1.38 -1.86
C GLU A 393 -18.29 1.32 -0.55
N ILE A 394 -18.10 2.31 0.34
CA ILE A 394 -18.87 2.45 1.57
C ILE A 394 -19.97 3.48 1.34
N VAL A 395 -21.18 2.99 1.08
CA VAL A 395 -22.35 3.86 0.80
C VAL A 395 -22.99 4.45 2.05
N GLU A 396 -22.83 3.78 3.20
CA GLU A 396 -23.39 4.22 4.48
C GLU A 396 -22.50 3.76 5.63
N ASN A 397 -22.35 4.61 6.64
CA ASN A 397 -21.76 4.23 7.92
C ASN A 397 -22.86 3.97 8.94
N VAL A 398 -23.00 2.72 9.36
CA VAL A 398 -23.97 2.32 10.39
C VAL A 398 -23.29 2.35 11.76
N PRO A 399 -23.69 3.22 12.68
CA PRO A 399 -23.08 3.28 14.01
C PRO A 399 -23.34 1.98 14.79
N ILE A 400 -22.34 1.54 15.52
CA ILE A 400 -22.44 0.39 16.41
C ILE A 400 -21.90 0.77 17.79
N GLU A 401 -22.76 1.40 18.57
CA GLU A 401 -22.43 1.92 19.90
C GLU A 401 -22.93 0.95 20.98
N ILE A 402 -22.14 0.78 22.01
CA ILE A 402 -22.44 0.01 23.20
C ILE A 402 -22.43 0.96 24.40
N GLU A 403 -23.28 0.72 25.37
CA GLU A 403 -23.36 1.52 26.58
C GLU A 403 -22.01 1.50 27.35
N MET A 404 -21.64 2.68 27.82
CA MET A 404 -20.42 2.87 28.61
C MET A 404 -20.60 2.27 30.01
N ASN A 405 -19.53 1.65 30.52
CA ASN A 405 -19.48 1.13 31.88
C ASN A 405 -18.25 1.71 32.64
N GLU A 406 -18.20 1.52 33.94
CA GLU A 406 -17.14 2.07 34.81
C GLU A 406 -15.71 1.58 34.45
N HIS A 407 -15.58 0.44 33.75
CA HIS A 407 -14.28 -0.15 33.38
C HIS A 407 -13.81 0.26 31.98
N ASN A 408 -14.70 0.68 31.07
CA ASN A 408 -14.35 1.04 29.70
C ASN A 408 -14.43 2.55 29.40
N GLU A 409 -14.87 3.37 30.37
CA GLU A 409 -15.05 4.83 30.20
C GLU A 409 -13.77 5.50 29.67
N HIS A 410 -12.63 5.25 30.34
CA HIS A 410 -11.36 5.83 29.93
C HIS A 410 -10.92 5.38 28.52
N TYR A 411 -11.14 4.12 28.21
CA TYR A 411 -10.84 3.55 26.87
C TYR A 411 -11.71 4.17 25.77
N LEU A 412 -13.01 4.37 26.00
CA LEU A 412 -13.91 4.99 25.04
C LEU A 412 -13.61 6.49 24.84
N LYS A 413 -13.25 7.22 25.90
CA LYS A 413 -12.79 8.62 25.82
C LYS A 413 -11.51 8.71 24.98
N THR A 414 -10.50 7.85 25.21
CA THR A 414 -9.27 7.80 24.40
C THR A 414 -9.59 7.53 22.92
N LYS A 415 -10.52 6.62 22.62
CA LYS A 415 -10.97 6.38 21.23
C LYS A 415 -11.57 7.62 20.58
N LYS A 416 -12.42 8.36 21.30
CA LYS A 416 -13.04 9.57 20.79
C LYS A 416 -12.03 10.71 20.60
N GLU A 417 -11.23 11.00 21.61
CA GLU A 417 -10.39 12.18 21.67
C GLU A 417 -9.08 12.02 20.88
N ARG A 418 -8.45 10.85 20.94
CA ARG A 418 -7.12 10.61 20.33
C ARG A 418 -7.15 9.80 19.04
N MET A 419 -8.23 9.06 18.77
CA MET A 419 -8.34 8.20 17.59
C MET A 419 -9.49 8.61 16.66
N GLY A 420 -10.16 9.74 16.92
CA GLY A 420 -11.17 10.31 16.04
C GLY A 420 -12.44 9.47 15.88
N HIS A 421 -12.74 8.55 16.81
CA HIS A 421 -13.96 7.75 16.74
C HIS A 421 -15.22 8.63 16.90
N THR A 422 -16.22 8.37 16.07
CA THR A 422 -17.56 9.01 16.17
C THR A 422 -18.40 8.28 17.23
N LEU A 423 -18.26 8.68 18.49
CA LEU A 423 -19.00 8.12 19.64
C LEU A 423 -19.85 9.21 20.31
N HIS A 424 -21.11 8.88 20.61
CA HIS A 424 -21.99 9.71 21.42
C HIS A 424 -21.85 9.28 22.88
N LEU A 425 -20.83 9.85 23.58
CA LEU A 425 -20.52 9.57 25.00
C LEU A 425 -21.19 10.59 25.89
#